data_66b34df5afce89e4d8c732a37cff6670
#
_entry.id   66b34df5afce89e4d8c732a37cff6670
#
_cell.length_a   1.000
_cell.length_b   1.000
_cell.length_c   1.000
_cell.angle_alpha   90.00
_cell.angle_beta   90.00
_cell.angle_gamma   90.00
#
_symmetry.space_group_name_H-M   'P 1'
#
loop_
_entity.id
_entity.type
_entity.pdbx_description
1 polymer ?
#
loop_
_entity_poly.entity_id
_entity_poly.type
_entity_poly.pdbx_seq_one_letter_code
_entity_poly.pdbx_strand_id
1 'polypeptide(L)'
;RPGGVDTIQIVEEQDPVPENGQVCVRIHRAGVNFAELMMRQGLYGSNPDFPFTPGYEAAGVVIGLGEGVDSLIVGERVLAMTGFGGYSEKVCLDARRVVPIPDSVSFDQAAAIPVTYGTAFHMLAHLGRISEGDTVLIHHAAGGVGTAVAQICDAFGASLIVGTASAPKKKFVESMGVRFVDRE
;
A
#
# COMPACT_ATOMS: atom_id res chain seq x y z
N ARG A 1 14.53 -16.11 -10.76
CA ARG A 1 13.87 -17.34 -10.25
C ARG A 1 13.25 -17.09 -8.87
N PRO A 2 12.22 -17.84 -8.47
CA PRO A 2 11.70 -17.81 -7.11
C PRO A 2 12.79 -18.21 -6.09
N GLY A 3 12.70 -17.71 -4.84
CA GLY A 3 13.63 -18.13 -3.80
C GLY A 3 13.66 -17.25 -2.56
N GLY A 4 14.73 -17.37 -1.79
CA GLY A 4 15.00 -16.59 -0.60
C GLY A 4 15.42 -15.15 -0.90
N VAL A 5 15.84 -14.41 0.12
CA VAL A 5 16.33 -13.03 -0.03
C VAL A 5 17.58 -12.93 -0.89
N ASP A 6 18.32 -14.00 -1.00
CA ASP A 6 19.52 -14.18 -1.86
C ASP A 6 19.21 -14.09 -3.36
N THR A 7 17.94 -14.20 -3.75
CA THR A 7 17.51 -14.05 -5.15
C THR A 7 17.25 -12.60 -5.56
N ILE A 8 17.27 -11.68 -4.61
CA ILE A 8 17.11 -10.24 -4.88
C ILE A 8 18.44 -9.71 -5.46
N GLN A 9 18.33 -9.01 -6.57
CA GLN A 9 19.48 -8.37 -7.23
C GLN A 9 19.17 -6.90 -7.47
N ILE A 10 20.17 -6.05 -7.25
CA ILE A 10 20.11 -4.64 -7.67
C ILE A 10 20.62 -4.61 -9.10
N VAL A 11 19.82 -4.04 -9.99
CA VAL A 11 20.15 -3.90 -11.41
C VAL A 11 20.09 -2.43 -11.82
N GLU A 12 20.92 -2.04 -12.78
CA GLU A 12 20.87 -0.74 -13.41
C GLU A 12 20.06 -0.85 -14.69
N GLU A 13 19.10 0.06 -14.86
CA GLU A 13 18.23 0.15 -16.03
C GLU A 13 18.24 1.58 -16.56
N GLN A 14 17.85 1.77 -17.80
CA GLN A 14 17.66 3.11 -18.36
C GLN A 14 16.51 3.82 -17.67
N ASP A 15 16.64 5.14 -17.50
CA ASP A 15 15.57 5.96 -16.95
C ASP A 15 14.30 5.81 -17.80
N PRO A 16 13.15 5.49 -17.18
CA PRO A 16 11.92 5.34 -17.92
C PRO A 16 11.41 6.71 -18.42
N VAL A 17 10.84 6.71 -19.62
CA VAL A 17 10.22 7.89 -20.23
C VAL A 17 8.70 7.67 -20.21
N PRO A 18 7.91 8.64 -19.71
CA PRO A 18 6.47 8.48 -19.65
C PRO A 18 5.85 8.49 -21.07
N GLU A 19 5.00 7.51 -21.33
CA GLU A 19 4.17 7.42 -22.52
C GLU A 19 2.89 8.27 -22.38
N ASN A 20 2.07 8.32 -23.44
CA ASN A 20 0.78 9.02 -23.40
C ASN A 20 -0.08 8.54 -22.22
N GLY A 21 -0.59 9.46 -21.41
CA GLY A 21 -1.39 9.17 -20.22
C GLY A 21 -0.60 8.68 -19.01
N GLN A 22 0.74 8.57 -19.11
CA GLN A 22 1.59 8.17 -18.00
C GLN A 22 2.26 9.36 -17.32
N VAL A 23 2.64 9.13 -16.06
CA VAL A 23 3.45 10.02 -15.25
C VAL A 23 4.70 9.29 -14.78
N CYS A 24 5.85 9.96 -14.78
CA CYS A 24 7.07 9.43 -14.19
C CYS A 24 7.25 10.00 -12.78
N VAL A 25 7.44 9.12 -11.80
CA VAL A 25 7.61 9.45 -10.39
C VAL A 25 9.00 9.04 -9.93
N ARG A 26 9.74 9.98 -9.31
CA ARG A 26 10.94 9.66 -8.53
C ARG A 26 10.50 9.17 -7.18
N ILE A 27 10.81 7.92 -6.86
CA ILE A 27 10.40 7.26 -5.62
C ILE A 27 11.30 7.70 -4.46
N HIS A 28 10.68 8.11 -3.38
CA HIS A 28 11.33 8.42 -2.09
C HIS A 28 11.12 7.31 -1.07
N ARG A 29 9.97 6.64 -1.11
CA ARG A 29 9.59 5.52 -0.25
C ARG A 29 8.73 4.53 -1.00
N ALA A 30 8.89 3.26 -0.68
CA ALA A 30 8.06 2.17 -1.16
C ALA A 30 7.53 1.35 0.02
N GLY A 31 6.28 0.93 -0.06
CA GLY A 31 5.70 -0.01 0.91
C GLY A 31 6.19 -1.44 0.67
N VAL A 32 6.28 -2.24 1.73
CA VAL A 32 6.58 -3.67 1.65
C VAL A 32 5.39 -4.45 2.19
N ASN A 33 4.77 -5.24 1.33
CA ASN A 33 3.57 -6.00 1.65
C ASN A 33 3.87 -7.51 1.72
N PHE A 34 3.05 -8.25 2.45
CA PHE A 34 3.20 -9.70 2.59
C PHE A 34 3.06 -10.43 1.23
N ALA A 35 2.23 -9.90 0.34
CA ALA A 35 2.06 -10.43 -1.01
C ALA A 35 3.39 -10.49 -1.80
N GLU A 36 4.22 -9.46 -1.71
CA GLU A 36 5.53 -9.40 -2.39
C GLU A 36 6.52 -10.42 -1.83
N LEU A 37 6.45 -10.72 -0.52
CA LEU A 37 7.24 -11.80 0.07
C LEU A 37 6.83 -13.16 -0.49
N MET A 38 5.52 -13.39 -0.68
CA MET A 38 4.98 -14.60 -1.29
C MET A 38 5.32 -14.69 -2.78
N MET A 39 5.24 -13.57 -3.50
CA MET A 39 5.63 -13.48 -4.91
C MET A 39 7.08 -13.88 -5.12
N ARG A 40 8.00 -13.31 -4.34
CA ARG A 40 9.42 -13.65 -4.42
C ARG A 40 9.66 -15.16 -4.25
N GLN A 41 8.87 -15.81 -3.43
CA GLN A 41 8.94 -17.26 -3.21
C GLN A 41 8.21 -18.08 -4.29
N GLY A 42 7.53 -17.43 -5.23
CA GLY A 42 6.73 -18.12 -6.24
C GLY A 42 5.41 -18.71 -5.72
N LEU A 43 4.97 -18.27 -4.53
CA LEU A 43 3.78 -18.79 -3.84
C LEU A 43 2.53 -17.91 -4.02
N TYR A 44 2.62 -16.86 -4.81
CA TYR A 44 1.49 -15.97 -5.10
C TYR A 44 0.89 -16.28 -6.48
N GLY A 45 -0.43 -16.42 -6.54
CA GLY A 45 -1.11 -16.97 -7.72
C GLY A 45 -1.10 -16.11 -9.00
N SER A 46 -0.66 -14.84 -8.91
CA SER A 46 -0.59 -13.90 -10.05
C SER A 46 0.80 -13.26 -10.17
N ASN A 47 1.84 -14.07 -10.08
CA ASN A 47 3.20 -13.59 -10.30
C ASN A 47 3.42 -13.22 -11.76
N PRO A 48 4.15 -12.12 -12.03
CA PRO A 48 4.77 -11.91 -13.33
C PRO A 48 5.83 -12.98 -13.60
N ASP A 49 6.24 -13.08 -14.85
CA ASP A 49 7.40 -13.90 -15.22
C ASP A 49 8.67 -13.36 -14.55
N PHE A 50 9.51 -14.26 -14.09
CA PHE A 50 10.80 -13.89 -13.50
C PHE A 50 11.87 -13.65 -14.58
N PRO A 51 12.76 -12.66 -14.42
CA PRO A 51 12.85 -11.70 -13.31
C PRO A 51 11.84 -10.55 -13.45
N PHE A 52 11.45 -9.96 -12.33
CA PHE A 52 10.64 -8.74 -12.32
C PHE A 52 11.02 -7.83 -11.15
N THR A 53 10.72 -6.53 -11.26
CA THR A 53 10.88 -5.56 -10.17
C THR A 53 9.60 -5.50 -9.36
N PRO A 54 9.60 -5.91 -8.09
CA PRO A 54 8.42 -5.86 -7.22
C PRO A 54 8.10 -4.45 -6.76
N GLY A 55 7.14 -4.33 -5.85
CA GLY A 55 6.69 -3.06 -5.25
C GLY A 55 5.34 -2.64 -5.79
N TYR A 56 4.30 -2.81 -4.96
CA TYR A 56 2.91 -2.47 -5.31
C TYR A 56 2.59 -1.01 -5.11
N GLU A 57 3.34 -0.33 -4.24
CA GLU A 57 3.05 1.02 -3.81
C GLU A 57 4.32 1.83 -3.56
N ALA A 58 4.23 3.12 -3.81
CA ALA A 58 5.32 4.05 -3.59
C ALA A 58 4.80 5.46 -3.27
N ALA A 59 5.68 6.29 -2.74
CA ALA A 59 5.46 7.72 -2.62
C ALA A 59 6.71 8.48 -3.09
N GLY A 60 6.51 9.61 -3.74
CA GLY A 60 7.62 10.35 -4.32
C GLY A 60 7.18 11.66 -4.96
N VAL A 61 7.94 12.09 -5.95
CA VAL A 61 7.73 13.36 -6.65
C VAL A 61 7.60 13.11 -8.15
N VAL A 62 6.63 13.74 -8.77
CA VAL A 62 6.46 13.74 -10.22
C VAL A 62 7.66 14.41 -10.89
N ILE A 63 8.31 13.72 -11.82
CA ILE A 63 9.47 14.22 -12.56
C ILE A 63 9.26 14.32 -14.07
N GLY A 64 8.16 13.78 -14.59
CA GLY A 64 7.81 13.85 -16.00
C GLY A 64 6.35 13.50 -16.23
N LEU A 65 5.77 14.09 -17.28
CA LEU A 65 4.39 13.86 -17.69
C LEU A 65 4.38 13.44 -19.16
N GLY A 66 3.64 12.41 -19.49
CA GLY A 66 3.31 12.03 -20.85
C GLY A 66 2.19 12.91 -21.43
N GLU A 67 1.99 12.82 -22.73
CA GLU A 67 0.94 13.55 -23.41
C GLU A 67 -0.45 13.19 -22.84
N GLY A 68 -1.33 14.18 -22.67
CA GLY A 68 -2.69 14.03 -22.17
C GLY A 68 -2.79 13.92 -20.65
N VAL A 69 -1.73 14.18 -19.88
CA VAL A 69 -1.76 14.24 -18.42
C VAL A 69 -1.90 15.70 -17.97
N ASP A 70 -3.12 16.11 -17.63
CA ASP A 70 -3.43 17.46 -17.15
C ASP A 70 -3.78 17.51 -15.65
N SER A 71 -3.87 16.35 -14.99
CA SER A 71 -4.29 16.24 -13.58
C SER A 71 -3.14 16.33 -12.58
N LEU A 72 -1.89 16.34 -13.04
CA LEU A 72 -0.68 16.37 -12.22
C LEU A 72 0.30 17.39 -12.76
N ILE A 73 1.23 17.86 -11.93
CA ILE A 73 2.30 18.76 -12.32
C ILE A 73 3.67 18.23 -11.91
N VAL A 74 4.72 18.56 -12.68
CA VAL A 74 6.10 18.23 -12.30
C VAL A 74 6.47 18.93 -11.01
N GLY A 75 7.09 18.20 -10.09
CA GLY A 75 7.42 18.65 -8.75
C GLY A 75 6.36 18.32 -7.69
N GLU A 76 5.20 17.82 -8.08
CA GLU A 76 4.12 17.47 -7.16
C GLU A 76 4.45 16.23 -6.34
N ARG A 77 4.11 16.29 -5.05
CA ARG A 77 4.27 15.17 -4.11
C ARG A 77 3.08 14.22 -4.26
N VAL A 78 3.37 12.94 -4.42
CA VAL A 78 2.34 11.95 -4.76
C VAL A 78 2.54 10.63 -4.03
N LEU A 79 1.43 9.89 -3.86
CA LEU A 79 1.44 8.44 -3.67
C LEU A 79 1.06 7.76 -5.00
N ALA A 80 1.54 6.54 -5.20
CA ALA A 80 1.35 5.79 -6.42
C ALA A 80 1.02 4.32 -6.14
N MET A 81 0.01 3.78 -6.82
CA MET A 81 -0.27 2.35 -6.87
C MET A 81 0.43 1.77 -8.11
N THR A 82 1.67 1.35 -7.93
CA THR A 82 2.54 0.94 -9.04
C THR A 82 2.14 -0.41 -9.65
N GLY A 83 1.57 -1.30 -8.85
CA GLY A 83 1.32 -2.68 -9.24
C GLY A 83 2.61 -3.51 -9.24
N PHE A 84 3.62 -3.05 -9.98
CA PHE A 84 5.00 -3.54 -10.00
C PHE A 84 5.94 -2.36 -10.22
N GLY A 85 7.24 -2.56 -10.02
CA GLY A 85 8.25 -1.52 -10.24
C GLY A 85 8.42 -0.52 -9.09
N GLY A 86 7.69 -0.66 -7.97
CA GLY A 86 7.82 0.24 -6.82
C GLY A 86 9.17 0.17 -6.11
N TYR A 87 9.93 -0.93 -6.29
CA TYR A 87 11.29 -1.08 -5.74
C TYR A 87 12.35 -0.61 -6.74
N SER A 88 12.13 0.54 -7.34
CA SER A 88 13.07 1.25 -8.21
C SER A 88 13.23 2.70 -7.78
N GLU A 89 14.20 3.41 -8.32
CA GLU A 89 14.37 4.84 -8.07
C GLU A 89 13.33 5.68 -8.81
N LYS A 90 12.88 5.21 -9.98
CA LYS A 90 11.92 5.89 -10.83
C LYS A 90 10.95 4.88 -11.44
N VAL A 91 9.71 5.29 -11.62
CA VAL A 91 8.68 4.46 -12.27
C VAL A 91 7.78 5.34 -13.12
N CYS A 92 7.46 4.89 -14.33
CA CYS A 92 6.38 5.46 -15.14
C CYS A 92 5.14 4.57 -15.04
N LEU A 93 3.99 5.19 -14.81
CA LEU A 93 2.72 4.49 -14.65
C LEU A 93 1.55 5.38 -15.10
N ASP A 94 0.39 4.77 -15.29
CA ASP A 94 -0.85 5.48 -15.63
C ASP A 94 -1.16 6.55 -14.58
N ALA A 95 -1.38 7.80 -15.01
CA ALA A 95 -1.63 8.95 -14.14
C ALA A 95 -2.84 8.75 -13.22
N ARG A 96 -3.82 7.91 -13.61
CA ARG A 96 -4.99 7.57 -12.79
C ARG A 96 -4.67 6.75 -11.54
N ARG A 97 -3.45 6.19 -11.44
CA ARG A 97 -2.95 5.44 -10.29
C ARG A 97 -2.08 6.29 -9.36
N VAL A 98 -2.02 7.59 -9.63
CA VAL A 98 -1.19 8.53 -8.87
C VAL A 98 -2.08 9.61 -8.26
N VAL A 99 -1.89 9.86 -6.98
CA VAL A 99 -2.72 10.79 -6.21
C VAL A 99 -1.82 11.81 -5.50
N PRO A 100 -2.07 13.12 -5.66
CA PRO A 100 -1.40 14.15 -4.88
C PRO A 100 -1.56 13.94 -3.38
N ILE A 101 -0.50 14.21 -2.62
CA ILE A 101 -0.52 14.18 -1.16
C ILE A 101 -0.30 15.58 -0.58
N PRO A 102 -1.05 15.96 0.48
CA PRO A 102 -0.86 17.24 1.15
C PRO A 102 0.52 17.31 1.83
N ASP A 103 1.02 18.52 2.06
CA ASP A 103 2.31 18.75 2.70
C ASP A 103 2.41 18.18 4.11
N SER A 104 1.28 18.06 4.80
CA SER A 104 1.19 17.47 6.14
C SER A 104 1.44 15.96 6.17
N VAL A 105 1.37 15.27 5.03
CA VAL A 105 1.60 13.81 4.91
C VAL A 105 3.04 13.57 4.47
N SER A 106 3.80 12.84 5.27
CA SER A 106 5.16 12.44 4.90
C SER A 106 5.17 11.37 3.81
N PHE A 107 6.27 11.20 3.09
CA PHE A 107 6.42 10.10 2.13
C PHE A 107 6.35 8.72 2.80
N ASP A 108 6.81 8.61 4.07
CA ASP A 108 6.70 7.36 4.84
C ASP A 108 5.22 6.96 5.07
N GLN A 109 4.40 7.94 5.47
CA GLN A 109 2.95 7.74 5.61
C GLN A 109 2.28 7.45 4.27
N ALA A 110 2.59 8.24 3.24
CA ALA A 110 2.00 8.10 1.92
C ALA A 110 2.29 6.73 1.28
N ALA A 111 3.51 6.21 1.43
CA ALA A 111 3.89 4.91 0.87
C ALA A 111 3.20 3.72 1.55
N ALA A 112 2.63 3.90 2.75
CA ALA A 112 1.92 2.86 3.49
C ALA A 112 0.40 2.84 3.22
N ILE A 113 -0.11 3.78 2.42
CA ILE A 113 -1.56 3.95 2.21
C ILE A 113 -2.12 3.07 1.08
N PRO A 114 -1.56 3.05 -0.13
CA PRO A 114 -2.27 2.53 -1.29
C PRO A 114 -2.75 1.09 -1.14
N VAL A 115 -1.91 0.18 -0.68
CA VAL A 115 -2.26 -1.24 -0.56
C VAL A 115 -3.08 -1.51 0.70
N THR A 116 -2.58 -1.10 1.87
CA THR A 116 -3.22 -1.49 3.14
C THR A 116 -4.53 -0.76 3.37
N TYR A 117 -4.56 0.56 3.23
CA TYR A 117 -5.79 1.35 3.41
C TYR A 117 -6.73 1.21 2.23
N GLY A 118 -6.23 1.11 0.99
CA GLY A 118 -7.06 0.82 -0.17
C GLY A 118 -7.80 -0.52 -0.04
N THR A 119 -7.09 -1.57 0.42
CA THR A 119 -7.68 -2.88 0.71
C THR A 119 -8.72 -2.78 1.83
N ALA A 120 -8.36 -2.16 2.97
CA ALA A 120 -9.25 -2.02 4.12
C ALA A 120 -10.51 -1.22 3.76
N PHE A 121 -10.36 -0.11 3.04
CA PHE A 121 -11.49 0.72 2.60
C PHE A 121 -12.42 -0.05 1.65
N HIS A 122 -11.86 -0.76 0.68
CA HIS A 122 -12.66 -1.59 -0.23
C HIS A 122 -13.45 -2.68 0.52
N MET A 123 -12.80 -3.36 1.46
CA MET A 123 -13.46 -4.37 2.30
C MET A 123 -14.59 -3.80 3.14
N LEU A 124 -14.38 -2.65 3.78
CA LEU A 124 -15.33 -2.04 4.70
C LEU A 124 -16.45 -1.29 3.98
N ALA A 125 -16.09 -0.36 3.09
CA ALA A 125 -17.06 0.54 2.47
C ALA A 125 -17.83 -0.14 1.32
N HIS A 126 -17.14 -0.89 0.46
CA HIS A 126 -17.77 -1.46 -0.73
C HIS A 126 -18.35 -2.86 -0.50
N LEU A 127 -17.62 -3.76 0.15
CA LEU A 127 -18.06 -5.12 0.38
C LEU A 127 -18.88 -5.25 1.67
N GLY A 128 -18.36 -4.76 2.78
CA GLY A 128 -18.98 -4.84 4.11
C GLY A 128 -20.07 -3.81 4.33
N ARG A 129 -20.03 -2.69 3.59
CA ARG A 129 -21.01 -1.56 3.72
C ARG A 129 -21.13 -1.08 5.16
N ILE A 130 -19.97 -0.86 5.79
CA ILE A 130 -19.90 -0.41 7.18
C ILE A 130 -20.75 0.85 7.40
N SER A 131 -21.46 0.87 8.53
CA SER A 131 -22.31 1.96 8.97
C SER A 131 -21.98 2.36 10.41
N GLU A 132 -22.35 3.58 10.80
CA GLU A 132 -22.26 4.06 12.16
C GLU A 132 -22.98 3.10 13.13
N GLY A 133 -22.34 2.79 14.25
CA GLY A 133 -22.89 1.87 15.27
C GLY A 133 -22.57 0.39 15.02
N ASP A 134 -21.98 0.02 13.90
CA ASP A 134 -21.64 -1.37 13.61
C ASP A 134 -20.62 -1.95 14.61
N THR A 135 -20.66 -3.28 14.74
CA THR A 135 -19.63 -4.06 15.44
C THR A 135 -18.76 -4.81 14.44
N VAL A 136 -17.45 -4.64 14.53
CA VAL A 136 -16.49 -5.21 13.56
C VAL A 136 -15.50 -6.14 14.27
N LEU A 137 -15.33 -7.35 13.71
CA LEU A 137 -14.28 -8.30 14.12
C LEU A 137 -13.14 -8.28 13.11
N ILE A 138 -11.93 -8.04 13.59
CA ILE A 138 -10.72 -7.98 12.78
C ILE A 138 -9.80 -9.14 13.15
N HIS A 139 -9.54 -10.03 12.20
CA HIS A 139 -8.48 -11.01 12.35
C HIS A 139 -7.12 -10.38 12.02
N HIS A 140 -6.06 -10.75 12.77
CA HIS A 140 -4.72 -10.18 12.63
C HIS A 140 -4.69 -8.64 12.76
N ALA A 141 -5.40 -8.10 13.76
CA ALA A 141 -5.59 -6.67 13.98
C ALA A 141 -4.30 -5.85 14.10
N ALA A 142 -3.17 -6.47 14.45
CA ALA A 142 -1.85 -5.84 14.51
C ALA A 142 -1.05 -5.95 13.19
N GLY A 143 -1.66 -6.40 12.09
CA GLY A 143 -1.06 -6.39 10.76
C GLY A 143 -1.35 -5.08 10.01
N GLY A 144 -0.70 -4.86 8.86
CA GLY A 144 -0.89 -3.62 8.08
C GLY A 144 -2.35 -3.35 7.72
N VAL A 145 -3.03 -4.33 7.09
CA VAL A 145 -4.47 -4.21 6.77
C VAL A 145 -5.32 -4.14 8.05
N GLY A 146 -5.01 -4.93 9.08
CA GLY A 146 -5.74 -4.90 10.35
C GLY A 146 -5.71 -3.54 11.03
N THR A 147 -4.55 -2.88 11.04
CA THR A 147 -4.37 -1.52 11.56
C THR A 147 -5.19 -0.51 10.76
N ALA A 148 -5.17 -0.60 9.43
CA ALA A 148 -5.96 0.27 8.56
C ALA A 148 -7.46 0.06 8.76
N VAL A 149 -7.92 -1.20 8.88
CA VAL A 149 -9.32 -1.54 9.18
C VAL A 149 -9.75 -0.90 10.51
N ALA A 150 -8.95 -1.02 11.57
CA ALA A 150 -9.27 -0.44 12.88
C ALA A 150 -9.49 1.09 12.79
N GLN A 151 -8.58 1.81 12.12
CA GLN A 151 -8.67 3.26 11.96
C GLN A 151 -9.85 3.68 11.08
N ILE A 152 -10.13 2.95 10.01
CA ILE A 152 -11.29 3.23 9.15
C ILE A 152 -12.60 2.96 9.90
N CYS A 153 -12.69 1.87 10.68
CA CYS A 153 -13.86 1.58 11.50
C CYS A 153 -14.14 2.69 12.51
N ASP A 154 -13.11 3.20 13.18
CA ASP A 154 -13.23 4.34 14.09
C ASP A 154 -13.76 5.58 13.35
N ALA A 155 -13.19 5.90 12.19
CA ALA A 155 -13.62 7.03 11.37
C ALA A 155 -15.07 6.91 10.84
N PHE A 156 -15.58 5.69 10.65
CA PHE A 156 -16.98 5.43 10.27
C PHE A 156 -17.93 5.33 11.47
N GLY A 157 -17.44 5.50 12.71
CA GLY A 157 -18.26 5.48 13.92
C GLY A 157 -18.72 4.09 14.33
N ALA A 158 -17.90 3.06 14.10
CA ALA A 158 -18.20 1.71 14.63
C ALA A 158 -18.33 1.74 16.15
N SER A 159 -19.38 1.10 16.70
CA SER A 159 -19.65 1.09 18.15
C SER A 159 -18.72 0.16 18.93
N LEU A 160 -18.21 -0.88 18.29
CA LEU A 160 -17.29 -1.85 18.88
C LEU A 160 -16.36 -2.42 17.82
N ILE A 161 -15.06 -2.34 18.07
CA ILE A 161 -14.04 -2.97 17.24
C ILE A 161 -13.35 -4.05 18.09
N VAL A 162 -13.42 -5.30 17.64
CA VAL A 162 -12.77 -6.45 18.28
C VAL A 162 -11.66 -6.96 17.39
N GLY A 163 -10.47 -7.21 17.92
CA GLY A 163 -9.33 -7.60 17.13
C GLY A 163 -8.57 -8.80 17.68
N THR A 164 -8.34 -9.81 16.85
CA THR A 164 -7.50 -10.95 17.25
C THR A 164 -6.04 -10.70 16.87
N ALA A 165 -5.14 -10.98 17.83
CA ALA A 165 -3.70 -10.99 17.61
C ALA A 165 -3.02 -11.89 18.65
N SER A 166 -1.71 -12.15 18.51
CA SER A 166 -0.94 -12.86 19.54
C SER A 166 -0.73 -11.99 20.79
N ALA A 167 -0.67 -12.61 21.96
CA ALA A 167 -0.55 -11.95 23.27
C ALA A 167 0.50 -10.81 23.35
N PRO A 168 1.72 -10.92 22.78
CA PRO A 168 2.69 -9.84 22.82
C PRO A 168 2.24 -8.55 22.12
N LYS A 169 1.27 -8.63 21.21
CA LYS A 169 0.73 -7.48 20.44
C LYS A 169 -0.48 -6.82 21.11
N LYS A 170 -0.93 -7.31 22.27
CA LYS A 170 -2.10 -6.80 22.99
C LYS A 170 -2.06 -5.28 23.16
N LYS A 171 -0.97 -4.75 23.74
CA LYS A 171 -0.85 -3.30 24.01
C LYS A 171 -0.98 -2.46 22.75
N PHE A 172 -0.43 -2.93 21.64
CA PHE A 172 -0.53 -2.23 20.35
C PHE A 172 -1.96 -2.23 19.83
N VAL A 173 -2.65 -3.39 19.90
CA VAL A 173 -4.05 -3.49 19.45
C VAL A 173 -4.95 -2.59 20.29
N GLU A 174 -4.80 -2.62 21.62
CA GLU A 174 -5.59 -1.80 22.54
C GLU A 174 -5.32 -0.30 22.37
N SER A 175 -4.11 0.09 22.00
CA SER A 175 -3.77 1.52 21.74
C SER A 175 -4.51 2.12 20.53
N MET A 176 -5.09 1.28 19.67
CA MET A 176 -5.94 1.70 18.54
C MET A 176 -7.43 1.74 18.89
N GLY A 177 -7.82 1.64 20.17
CA GLY A 177 -9.23 1.56 20.56
C GLY A 177 -9.89 0.20 20.28
N VAL A 178 -9.13 -0.82 19.94
CA VAL A 178 -9.62 -2.15 19.59
C VAL A 178 -9.64 -3.06 20.80
N ARG A 179 -10.76 -3.71 21.06
CA ARG A 179 -10.88 -4.76 22.10
C ARG A 179 -10.07 -5.98 21.69
N PHE A 180 -9.00 -6.25 22.40
CA PHE A 180 -8.11 -7.38 22.13
C PHE A 180 -8.75 -8.74 22.47
N VAL A 181 -8.53 -9.71 21.60
CA VAL A 181 -8.80 -11.14 21.84
C VAL A 181 -7.54 -11.92 21.44
N ASP A 182 -7.07 -12.79 22.33
CA ASP A 182 -5.96 -13.68 22.00
C ASP A 182 -6.41 -14.67 20.92
N ARG A 183 -5.55 -14.91 19.95
CA ARG A 183 -5.84 -15.85 18.85
C ARG A 183 -5.49 -17.31 19.18
N GLU A 184 -4.81 -17.55 20.32
CA GLU A 184 -4.42 -18.90 20.82
C GLU A 184 -5.51 -19.52 21.65
#